data_1a4a8aa55eca1adeb2f7947f84ed5590
#
_entry.id   1a4a8aa55eca1adeb2f7947f84ed5590
#
_cell.length_a   1.000
_cell.length_b   1.000
_cell.length_c   1.000
_cell.angle_alpha   90.00
_cell.angle_beta   90.00
_cell.angle_gamma   90.00
#
_symmetry.space_group_name_H-M   'P 1'
#
loop_
_entity.id
_entity.type
_entity.pdbx_description
1 polymer ?
#
loop_
_entity_poly.entity_id
_entity_poly.type
_entity_poly.pdbx_seq_one_letter_code
_entity_poly.pdbx_strand_id
1 'polypeptide(L)'
;GDLPVPRTRKDLLDPRYRDRIVLFGKDRTEISNATFLYIYKEFGMDGIRSLARNVKHALHGAQMSRMAGSANTEGGAVYLVSWFFAKTCVKPNVEIVWPEDGCMTLPMYLLVRKDRLEAVRDIVDYFVGVEFAAACSRAFFPAANAAGGGLLPPGAKLAWLGWDYLRSPD
;
A
#
# COMPACT_ATOMS: atom_id res chain seq x y z
N GLY A 1 9.09 -12.06 -23.57
CA GLY A 1 7.93 -11.26 -23.97
C GLY A 1 7.63 -10.22 -22.91
N ASP A 2 7.19 -9.06 -23.31
CA ASP A 2 6.89 -7.97 -22.40
C ASP A 2 5.71 -8.36 -21.51
N LEU A 3 5.88 -8.23 -20.20
CA LEU A 3 4.78 -8.40 -19.24
C LEU A 3 3.86 -7.18 -19.33
N PRO A 4 2.54 -7.37 -19.39
CA PRO A 4 1.63 -6.23 -19.32
C PRO A 4 1.76 -5.54 -17.96
N VAL A 5 1.46 -4.24 -17.93
CA VAL A 5 1.42 -3.49 -16.67
C VAL A 5 0.12 -3.81 -15.96
N PRO A 6 0.14 -4.31 -14.70
CA PRO A 6 -1.09 -4.57 -13.96
C PRO A 6 -1.77 -3.26 -13.59
N ARG A 7 -3.07 -3.14 -13.89
CA ARG A 7 -3.88 -1.94 -13.62
C ARG A 7 -4.89 -2.13 -12.49
N THR A 8 -5.22 -3.39 -12.18
CA THR A 8 -6.21 -3.75 -11.15
C THR A 8 -5.66 -4.81 -10.21
N ARG A 9 -6.31 -5.00 -9.06
CA ARG A 9 -5.97 -6.10 -8.14
C ARG A 9 -6.14 -7.47 -8.79
N LYS A 10 -7.13 -7.59 -9.69
CA LYS A 10 -7.36 -8.83 -10.44
C LYS A 10 -6.15 -9.20 -11.32
N ASP A 11 -5.49 -8.21 -11.93
CA ASP A 11 -4.34 -8.46 -12.80
C ASP A 11 -3.17 -9.11 -12.04
N LEU A 12 -3.04 -8.81 -10.73
CA LEU A 12 -2.01 -9.43 -9.88
C LEU A 12 -2.17 -10.95 -9.73
N LEU A 13 -3.33 -11.49 -10.07
CA LEU A 13 -3.65 -12.91 -10.00
C LEU A 13 -3.33 -13.68 -11.28
N ASP A 14 -2.97 -12.96 -12.35
CA ASP A 14 -2.64 -13.55 -13.64
C ASP A 14 -1.37 -14.42 -13.55
N PRO A 15 -1.40 -15.68 -14.05
CA PRO A 15 -0.24 -16.58 -14.02
C PRO A 15 1.01 -16.06 -14.73
N ARG A 16 0.90 -15.05 -15.60
CA ARG A 16 2.04 -14.39 -16.26
C ARG A 16 2.98 -13.71 -15.26
N TYR A 17 2.50 -13.38 -14.06
CA TYR A 17 3.33 -12.77 -12.99
C TYR A 17 3.95 -13.82 -12.05
N ARG A 18 3.92 -15.12 -12.37
CA ARG A 18 4.50 -16.16 -11.51
C ARG A 18 5.93 -15.82 -11.10
N ASP A 19 6.20 -15.82 -9.79
CA ASP A 19 7.48 -15.46 -9.16
C ASP A 19 8.02 -14.07 -9.58
N ARG A 20 7.13 -13.11 -9.83
CA ARG A 20 7.51 -11.77 -10.31
C ARG A 20 6.99 -10.62 -9.45
N ILE A 21 6.13 -10.90 -8.47
CA ILE A 21 5.56 -9.89 -7.57
C ILE A 21 6.37 -9.85 -6.27
N VAL A 22 6.73 -8.64 -5.84
CA VAL A 22 7.36 -8.39 -4.54
C VAL A 22 6.36 -7.64 -3.68
N LEU A 23 6.07 -8.17 -2.49
CA LEU A 23 5.15 -7.56 -1.52
C LEU A 23 5.92 -6.80 -0.44
N PHE A 24 5.23 -5.90 0.24
CA PHE A 24 5.78 -5.23 1.42
C PHE A 24 5.80 -6.20 2.60
N GLY A 25 6.97 -6.30 3.25
CA GLY A 25 7.20 -7.16 4.39
C GLY A 25 8.67 -7.22 4.77
N LYS A 26 9.01 -8.05 5.72
CA LYS A 26 10.39 -8.28 6.12
C LYS A 26 11.00 -9.47 5.38
N ASP A 27 10.22 -10.53 5.27
CA ASP A 27 10.54 -11.75 4.57
C ASP A 27 9.23 -12.49 4.18
N ARG A 28 9.33 -13.74 3.73
CA ARG A 28 8.13 -14.53 3.38
C ARG A 28 7.19 -14.82 4.54
N THR A 29 7.64 -14.64 5.77
CA THR A 29 6.84 -14.92 6.99
C THR A 29 6.14 -13.68 7.54
N GLU A 30 6.64 -12.49 7.22
CA GLU A 30 6.11 -11.20 7.69
C GLU A 30 5.64 -10.32 6.51
N ILE A 31 4.78 -10.88 5.65
CA ILE A 31 4.15 -10.13 4.56
C ILE A 31 3.01 -9.27 5.13
N SER A 32 2.85 -8.06 4.60
CA SER A 32 1.74 -7.20 4.99
C SER A 32 0.39 -7.89 4.77
N ASN A 33 -0.34 -8.15 5.85
CA ASN A 33 -1.65 -8.81 5.83
C ASN A 33 -2.70 -8.01 5.04
N ALA A 34 -2.51 -6.70 4.88
CA ALA A 34 -3.47 -5.86 4.19
C ALA A 34 -3.77 -6.33 2.76
N THR A 35 -2.72 -6.59 1.97
CA THR A 35 -2.89 -7.07 0.60
C THR A 35 -3.74 -8.34 0.54
N PHE A 36 -3.48 -9.28 1.45
CA PHE A 36 -4.22 -10.53 1.50
C PHE A 36 -5.69 -10.32 1.88
N LEU A 37 -6.00 -9.41 2.81
CA LEU A 37 -7.37 -9.11 3.18
C LEU A 37 -8.18 -8.53 2.00
N TYR A 38 -7.58 -7.65 1.21
CA TYR A 38 -8.23 -7.10 0.01
C TYR A 38 -8.47 -8.19 -1.04
N ILE A 39 -7.46 -9.01 -1.31
CA ILE A 39 -7.57 -10.11 -2.28
C ILE A 39 -8.58 -11.15 -1.80
N TYR A 40 -8.59 -11.49 -0.51
CA TYR A 40 -9.56 -12.43 0.03
C TYR A 40 -11.00 -11.91 -0.07
N LYS A 41 -11.22 -10.64 0.28
CA LYS A 41 -12.53 -10.02 0.19
C LYS A 41 -13.14 -10.08 -1.22
N GLU A 42 -12.31 -9.88 -2.24
CA GLU A 42 -12.78 -9.78 -3.63
C GLU A 42 -12.76 -11.12 -4.38
N PHE A 43 -11.80 -11.98 -4.08
CA PHE A 43 -11.51 -13.19 -4.88
C PHE A 43 -11.43 -14.47 -4.06
N GLY A 44 -11.69 -14.41 -2.75
CA GLY A 44 -11.67 -15.56 -1.85
C GLY A 44 -10.30 -16.25 -1.77
N MET A 45 -10.32 -17.51 -1.33
CA MET A 45 -9.11 -18.32 -1.19
C MET A 45 -8.42 -18.63 -2.52
N ASP A 46 -9.14 -18.68 -3.61
CA ASP A 46 -8.53 -18.92 -4.94
C ASP A 46 -7.72 -17.71 -5.40
N GLY A 47 -8.17 -16.49 -5.07
CA GLY A 47 -7.38 -15.27 -5.23
C GLY A 47 -6.09 -15.30 -4.41
N ILE A 48 -6.18 -15.71 -3.14
CA ILE A 48 -4.99 -15.88 -2.28
C ILE A 48 -4.00 -16.88 -2.87
N ARG A 49 -4.47 -18.05 -3.30
CA ARG A 49 -3.61 -19.07 -3.93
C ARG A 49 -2.96 -18.57 -5.20
N SER A 50 -3.68 -17.81 -6.02
CA SER A 50 -3.16 -17.25 -7.27
C SER A 50 -2.11 -16.18 -6.99
N LEU A 51 -2.38 -15.24 -6.08
CA LEU A 51 -1.38 -14.26 -5.66
C LEU A 51 -0.14 -14.92 -5.07
N ALA A 52 -0.30 -15.90 -4.19
CA ALA A 52 0.83 -16.61 -3.55
C ALA A 52 1.77 -17.28 -4.56
N ARG A 53 1.23 -17.80 -5.68
CA ARG A 53 2.05 -18.35 -6.79
C ARG A 53 2.82 -17.28 -7.56
N ASN A 54 2.33 -16.05 -7.55
CA ASN A 54 2.92 -14.92 -8.27
C ASN A 54 3.94 -14.17 -7.40
N VAL A 55 3.87 -14.32 -6.08
CA VAL A 55 4.79 -13.68 -5.15
C VAL A 55 6.15 -14.36 -5.15
N LYS A 56 7.17 -13.59 -5.49
CA LYS A 56 8.57 -14.01 -5.41
C LYS A 56 9.07 -13.99 -3.97
N HIS A 57 8.91 -12.86 -3.30
CA HIS A 57 9.23 -12.67 -1.88
C HIS A 57 8.67 -11.34 -1.34
N ALA A 58 8.95 -11.02 -0.08
CA ALA A 58 8.63 -9.75 0.53
C ALA A 58 9.90 -8.98 0.91
N LEU A 59 9.84 -7.66 0.77
CA LEU A 59 10.93 -6.74 1.08
C LEU A 59 10.40 -5.50 1.79
N HIS A 60 11.26 -4.84 2.54
CA HIS A 60 10.96 -3.52 3.08
C HIS A 60 10.85 -2.46 1.96
N GLY A 61 9.94 -1.50 2.08
CA GLY A 61 9.65 -0.52 1.05
C GLY A 61 10.87 0.26 0.53
N ALA A 62 11.83 0.59 1.40
CA ALA A 62 13.06 1.24 0.99
C ALA A 62 13.97 0.34 0.13
N GLN A 63 13.96 -0.97 0.36
CA GLN A 63 14.66 -1.93 -0.50
C GLN A 63 13.96 -2.05 -1.84
N MET A 64 12.61 -2.14 -1.84
CA MET A 64 11.81 -2.20 -3.06
C MET A 64 12.09 -1.00 -3.96
N SER A 65 12.08 0.23 -3.43
CA SER A 65 12.37 1.45 -4.20
C SER A 65 13.78 1.45 -4.81
N ARG A 66 14.77 0.90 -4.10
CA ARG A 66 16.15 0.78 -4.63
C ARG A 66 16.27 -0.29 -5.70
N MET A 67 15.55 -1.41 -5.54
CA MET A 67 15.66 -2.57 -6.42
C MET A 67 14.82 -2.44 -7.68
N ALA A 68 13.67 -1.76 -7.62
CA ALA A 68 12.83 -1.54 -8.79
C ALA A 68 13.64 -0.90 -9.93
N GLY A 69 13.53 -1.45 -11.13
CA GLY A 69 14.26 -1.00 -12.32
C GLY A 69 15.77 -1.23 -12.30
N SER A 70 16.30 -2.01 -11.35
CA SER A 70 17.71 -2.45 -11.37
C SER A 70 17.84 -3.85 -11.99
N ALA A 71 19.06 -4.19 -12.42
CA ALA A 71 19.38 -5.54 -12.92
C ALA A 71 19.51 -6.58 -11.79
N ASN A 72 19.06 -6.30 -10.60
CA ASN A 72 19.15 -7.20 -9.45
C ASN A 72 18.24 -8.43 -9.64
N THR A 73 18.80 -9.63 -9.58
CA THR A 73 18.07 -10.89 -9.72
C THR A 73 17.09 -11.16 -8.59
N GLU A 74 17.31 -10.58 -7.42
CA GLU A 74 16.37 -10.64 -6.26
C GLU A 74 15.14 -9.75 -6.45
N GLY A 75 15.15 -8.84 -7.42
CA GLY A 75 14.02 -7.98 -7.75
C GLY A 75 12.87 -8.75 -8.43
N GLY A 76 11.72 -8.12 -8.49
CA GLY A 76 10.55 -8.56 -9.25
C GLY A 76 10.27 -7.65 -10.44
N ALA A 77 9.24 -7.99 -11.20
CA ALA A 77 8.71 -7.12 -12.25
C ALA A 77 7.64 -6.15 -11.69
N VAL A 78 6.97 -6.53 -10.61
CA VAL A 78 5.91 -5.76 -9.96
C VAL A 78 6.21 -5.64 -8.47
N TYR A 79 6.07 -4.42 -7.94
CA TYR A 79 6.29 -4.13 -6.53
C TYR A 79 5.04 -3.49 -5.92
N LEU A 80 4.42 -4.14 -4.93
CA LEU A 80 3.35 -3.56 -4.16
C LEU A 80 3.94 -2.81 -2.96
N VAL A 81 4.00 -1.51 -3.06
CA VAL A 81 4.69 -0.65 -2.11
C VAL A 81 3.83 0.56 -1.77
N SER A 82 3.99 1.13 -0.58
CA SER A 82 3.25 2.33 -0.21
C SER A 82 3.61 3.53 -1.10
N TRP A 83 2.66 4.45 -1.25
CA TRP A 83 2.79 5.62 -2.13
C TRP A 83 4.06 6.43 -1.87
N PHE A 84 4.40 6.66 -0.60
CA PHE A 84 5.65 7.31 -0.21
C PHE A 84 6.88 6.65 -0.86
N PHE A 85 7.03 5.34 -0.70
CA PHE A 85 8.17 4.62 -1.27
C PHE A 85 8.14 4.56 -2.80
N ALA A 86 6.97 4.48 -3.41
CA ALA A 86 6.84 4.58 -4.86
C ALA A 86 7.38 5.93 -5.36
N LYS A 87 7.03 7.03 -4.70
CA LYS A 87 7.48 8.38 -5.06
C LYS A 87 8.98 8.61 -4.82
N THR A 88 9.63 7.82 -4.00
CA THR A 88 11.11 7.86 -3.84
C THR A 88 11.85 7.06 -4.93
N CYS A 89 11.14 6.25 -5.73
CA CYS A 89 11.71 5.50 -6.84
C CYS A 89 11.72 6.34 -8.13
N VAL A 90 12.75 7.15 -8.32
CA VAL A 90 12.88 8.01 -9.50
C VAL A 90 13.81 7.33 -10.51
N LYS A 91 13.25 6.44 -11.36
CA LYS A 91 14.00 5.72 -12.39
C LYS A 91 13.23 5.72 -13.71
N PRO A 92 13.89 5.94 -14.86
CA PRO A 92 13.22 6.10 -16.15
C PRO A 92 12.55 4.80 -16.66
N ASN A 93 12.98 3.65 -16.16
CA ASN A 93 12.45 2.33 -16.54
C ASN A 93 11.46 1.77 -15.51
N VAL A 94 10.95 2.61 -14.60
CA VAL A 94 9.95 2.22 -13.60
C VAL A 94 8.69 3.06 -13.80
N GLU A 95 7.58 2.40 -14.04
CA GLU A 95 6.25 3.01 -14.06
C GLU A 95 5.61 2.90 -12.67
N ILE A 96 5.08 4.01 -12.16
CA ILE A 96 4.29 4.03 -10.94
C ILE A 96 2.83 3.95 -11.35
N VAL A 97 2.18 2.84 -10.99
CA VAL A 97 0.79 2.57 -11.32
C VAL A 97 -0.10 2.86 -10.12
N TRP A 98 -1.12 3.70 -10.32
CA TRP A 98 -2.22 3.83 -9.39
C TRP A 98 -3.36 2.90 -9.85
N PRO A 99 -3.81 1.94 -9.02
CA PRO A 99 -4.81 0.96 -9.44
C PRO A 99 -6.14 1.60 -9.82
N GLU A 100 -6.74 1.18 -10.94
CA GLU A 100 -8.04 1.69 -11.44
C GLU A 100 -9.20 1.33 -10.51
N ASP A 101 -9.09 0.20 -9.82
CA ASP A 101 -10.02 -0.29 -8.80
C ASP A 101 -9.74 0.29 -7.40
N GLY A 102 -8.83 1.24 -7.30
CA GLY A 102 -8.48 1.99 -6.11
C GLY A 102 -7.29 1.42 -5.33
N CYS A 103 -6.43 2.30 -4.86
CA CYS A 103 -5.28 1.93 -4.05
C CYS A 103 -5.74 1.38 -2.70
N MET A 104 -5.23 0.22 -2.31
CA MET A 104 -5.48 -0.39 -1.01
C MET A 104 -5.04 0.56 0.11
N THR A 105 -5.95 0.89 1.00
CA THR A 105 -5.74 1.90 2.05
C THR A 105 -5.85 1.27 3.43
N LEU A 106 -4.91 1.60 4.29
CA LEU A 106 -4.97 1.28 5.71
C LEU A 106 -4.94 2.58 6.51
N PRO A 107 -5.93 2.83 7.36
CA PRO A 107 -5.89 3.99 8.24
C PRO A 107 -4.82 3.83 9.32
N MET A 108 -4.08 4.89 9.56
CA MET A 108 -3.20 5.01 10.71
C MET A 108 -3.94 5.72 11.85
N TYR A 109 -3.73 5.26 13.07
CA TYR A 109 -4.43 5.74 14.26
C TYR A 109 -3.48 6.35 15.26
N LEU A 110 -3.91 7.43 15.87
CA LEU A 110 -3.35 7.92 17.12
C LEU A 110 -4.18 7.35 18.28
N LEU A 111 -3.56 6.56 19.14
CA LEU A 111 -4.19 5.99 20.32
C LEU A 111 -3.72 6.73 21.57
N VAL A 112 -4.68 7.25 22.35
CA VAL A 112 -4.41 7.95 23.60
C VAL A 112 -5.18 7.27 24.72
N ARG A 113 -4.53 7.07 25.88
CA ARG A 113 -5.22 6.59 27.07
C ARG A 113 -6.26 7.64 27.51
N LYS A 114 -7.47 7.18 27.80
CA LYS A 114 -8.59 8.04 28.14
C LYS A 114 -8.28 8.98 29.32
N ASP A 115 -7.58 8.46 30.34
CA ASP A 115 -7.18 9.21 31.54
C ASP A 115 -6.03 10.19 31.29
N ARG A 116 -5.43 10.22 30.11
CA ARG A 116 -4.34 11.12 29.72
C ARG A 116 -4.73 12.12 28.62
N LEU A 117 -5.94 12.02 28.11
CA LEU A 117 -6.37 12.82 26.95
C LEU A 117 -6.18 14.32 27.19
N GLU A 118 -6.57 14.85 28.35
CA GLU A 118 -6.41 16.28 28.66
C GLU A 118 -4.94 16.69 28.72
N ALA A 119 -4.07 15.86 29.27
CA ALA A 119 -2.65 16.17 29.40
C ALA A 119 -1.90 16.21 28.05
N VAL A 120 -2.47 15.62 27.01
CA VAL A 120 -1.86 15.55 25.66
C VAL A 120 -2.76 16.14 24.57
N ARG A 121 -3.77 16.91 24.95
CA ARG A 121 -4.77 17.46 24.02
C ARG A 121 -4.12 18.22 22.86
N ASP A 122 -3.20 19.12 23.15
CA ASP A 122 -2.52 19.92 22.12
C ASP A 122 -1.78 19.05 21.11
N ILE A 123 -1.22 17.91 21.56
CA ILE A 123 -0.57 16.94 20.69
C ILE A 123 -1.60 16.25 19.78
N VAL A 124 -2.74 15.84 20.36
CA VAL A 124 -3.83 15.22 19.60
C VAL A 124 -4.37 16.22 18.56
N ASP A 125 -4.64 17.44 18.96
CA ASP A 125 -5.18 18.49 18.08
C ASP A 125 -4.21 18.81 16.93
N TYR A 126 -2.90 18.81 17.20
CA TYR A 126 -1.89 18.93 16.14
C TYR A 126 -1.94 17.75 15.15
N PHE A 127 -1.99 16.50 15.61
CA PHE A 127 -1.99 15.32 14.76
C PHE A 127 -3.27 15.18 13.91
N VAL A 128 -4.40 15.71 14.36
CA VAL A 128 -5.64 15.75 13.58
C VAL A 128 -5.83 17.05 12.80
N GLY A 129 -4.95 18.00 13.03
CA GLY A 129 -4.99 19.35 12.48
C GLY A 129 -4.53 19.45 11.01
N VAL A 130 -4.76 20.63 10.43
CA VAL A 130 -4.43 20.94 9.03
C VAL A 130 -2.92 20.97 8.78
N GLU A 131 -2.15 21.48 9.75
CA GLU A 131 -0.69 21.59 9.62
C GLU A 131 -0.02 20.22 9.47
N PHE A 132 -0.37 19.28 10.35
CA PHE A 132 0.11 17.90 10.26
C PHE A 132 -0.36 17.22 8.97
N ALA A 133 -1.63 17.41 8.61
CA ALA A 133 -2.18 16.89 7.36
C ALA A 133 -1.42 17.41 6.13
N ALA A 134 -1.09 18.71 6.09
CA ALA A 134 -0.30 19.30 5.03
C ALA A 134 1.14 18.73 4.99
N ALA A 135 1.75 18.53 6.16
CA ALA A 135 3.08 17.90 6.25
C ALA A 135 3.07 16.45 5.71
N CYS A 136 2.07 15.66 6.12
CA CYS A 136 1.87 14.30 5.62
C CYS A 136 1.69 14.27 4.10
N SER A 137 0.83 15.15 3.57
CA SER A 137 0.56 15.24 2.13
C SER A 137 1.82 15.55 1.33
N ARG A 138 2.66 16.49 1.80
CA ARG A 138 3.97 16.79 1.17
C ARG A 138 4.93 15.61 1.19
N ALA A 139 4.81 14.74 2.18
CA ALA A 139 5.58 13.51 2.31
C ALA A 139 4.92 12.31 1.60
N PHE A 140 3.91 12.53 0.77
CA PHE A 140 3.16 11.48 0.05
C PHE A 140 2.44 10.48 0.97
N PHE A 141 2.07 10.90 2.18
CA PHE A 141 1.14 10.18 3.05
C PHE A 141 -0.22 10.88 2.99
N PRO A 142 -1.24 10.27 2.36
CA PRO A 142 -2.57 10.87 2.33
C PRO A 142 -3.11 11.07 3.74
N ALA A 143 -3.46 12.29 4.08
CA ALA A 143 -3.97 12.63 5.39
C ALA A 143 -5.49 12.44 5.48
N ALA A 144 -5.99 12.12 6.68
CA ALA A 144 -7.42 12.04 6.95
C ALA A 144 -8.11 13.41 6.90
N ASN A 145 -7.40 14.48 7.27
CA ASN A 145 -7.92 15.85 7.17
C ASN A 145 -7.76 16.37 5.73
N ALA A 146 -8.86 16.46 5.01
CA ALA A 146 -8.88 16.89 3.61
C ALA A 146 -8.36 18.32 3.37
N ALA A 147 -8.46 19.21 4.39
CA ALA A 147 -7.97 20.59 4.31
C ALA A 147 -6.43 20.67 4.22
N GLY A 148 -5.72 19.61 4.58
CA GLY A 148 -4.26 19.52 4.42
C GLY A 148 -3.77 19.37 2.96
N GLY A 149 -4.70 19.27 2.01
CA GLY A 149 -4.40 19.01 0.61
C GLY A 149 -4.01 17.55 0.35
N GLY A 150 -3.62 17.25 -0.88
CA GLY A 150 -3.18 15.90 -1.25
C GLY A 150 -2.34 15.91 -2.51
N LEU A 151 -1.27 15.11 -2.52
CA LEU A 151 -0.42 14.88 -3.69
C LEU A 151 -0.74 13.52 -4.32
N LEU A 152 -2.04 13.23 -4.46
CA LEU A 152 -2.52 12.05 -5.16
C LEU A 152 -2.64 12.33 -6.66
N PRO A 153 -2.53 11.30 -7.51
CA PRO A 153 -2.79 11.45 -8.94
C PRO A 153 -4.21 11.99 -9.20
N PRO A 154 -4.43 12.76 -10.28
CA PRO A 154 -5.78 13.17 -10.67
C PRO A 154 -6.72 11.95 -10.82
N GLY A 155 -7.89 12.02 -10.21
CA GLY A 155 -8.87 10.92 -10.23
C GLY A 155 -8.50 9.70 -9.37
N ALA A 156 -7.48 9.80 -8.53
CA ALA A 156 -7.06 8.72 -7.64
C ALA A 156 -8.22 8.23 -6.77
N LYS A 157 -8.44 6.91 -6.78
CA LYS A 157 -9.40 6.25 -5.89
C LYS A 157 -8.66 5.60 -4.73
N LEU A 158 -9.24 5.68 -3.55
CA LEU A 158 -8.79 4.94 -2.35
C LEU A 158 -9.81 3.84 -2.07
N ALA A 159 -9.31 2.61 -1.90
CA ALA A 159 -10.14 1.47 -1.50
C ALA A 159 -9.92 1.21 -0.01
N TRP A 160 -11.02 1.17 0.75
CA TRP A 160 -11.03 0.83 2.16
C TRP A 160 -11.91 -0.40 2.41
N LEU A 161 -11.41 -1.36 3.18
CA LEU A 161 -12.14 -2.60 3.50
C LEU A 161 -13.43 -2.36 4.27
N GLY A 162 -13.46 -1.33 5.11
CA GLY A 162 -14.57 -1.03 6.01
C GLY A 162 -14.46 -1.75 7.35
N TRP A 163 -14.98 -1.09 8.39
CA TRP A 163 -14.98 -1.64 9.74
C TRP A 163 -15.86 -2.88 9.87
N ASP A 164 -16.99 -2.92 9.16
CA ASP A 164 -17.92 -4.04 9.23
C ASP A 164 -17.24 -5.32 8.73
N TYR A 165 -16.49 -5.24 7.63
CA TYR A 165 -15.71 -6.36 7.13
C TYR A 165 -14.59 -6.78 8.09
N LEU A 166 -13.84 -5.83 8.64
CA LEU A 166 -12.72 -6.12 9.55
C LEU A 166 -13.17 -6.69 10.92
N ARG A 167 -14.43 -6.50 11.29
CA ARG A 167 -15.04 -7.02 12.52
C ARG A 167 -15.87 -8.28 12.28
N SER A 168 -16.05 -8.67 11.02
CA SER A 168 -16.75 -9.92 10.69
C SER A 168 -15.94 -11.12 11.20
N PRO A 169 -16.58 -12.06 11.89
CA PRO A 169 -15.90 -13.26 12.37
C PRO A 169 -15.66 -14.31 11.28
N ASP A 170 -16.16 -14.09 10.05
CA ASP A 170 -16.11 -15.06 8.92
C ASP A 170 -14.87 -14.87 8.03
#